data_143e3e931d8d058bc0b3f27b8f885730
#
_entry.id   143e3e931d8d058bc0b3f27b8f885730
#
_cell.length_a   1.000
_cell.length_b   1.000
_cell.length_c   1.000
_cell.angle_alpha   90.00
_cell.angle_beta   90.00
_cell.angle_gamma   90.00
#
_symmetry.space_group_name_H-M   'P 1'
#
loop_
_entity.id
_entity.type
_entity.pdbx_description
1 polymer ?
#
loop_
_entity_poly.entity_id
_entity_poly.type
_entity_poly.pdbx_seq_one_letter_code
_entity_poly.pdbx_strand_id
1 'polypeptide(L)'
;YYVAFAPKDTRRERKKRWRMILLCTFFFLVGMKRIAIPAVVLFVVHSFFWKNKKFLKPFLILQGLLWVAFFFLYVYGVRTGEVSKIMNMVGIDMMGRDYLWQLVGEHYDFSIGYMGHGFEYVDSIVANWYSSGLINHPYPFHNDILKVFVEMGFPGFVLWSGIQYVIGPIFWTKYADNNTALLYMADLGYMTITYLTDNTAFYFWSTMALRIIVLSYAEKRHQPPKKEIWKPKSRAEMQEQI
;
A
#
# COMPACT_ATOMS: atom_id res chain seq x y z
N TYR A 1 -1.93 12.95 1.36
CA TYR A 1 -1.26 13.82 2.34
C TYR A 1 -1.91 15.21 2.43
N TYR A 2 -1.97 16.00 1.37
CA TYR A 2 -2.46 17.39 1.43
C TYR A 2 -3.92 17.53 1.86
N VAL A 3 -4.76 16.57 1.60
CA VAL A 3 -6.17 16.60 2.02
C VAL A 3 -6.31 16.46 3.54
N ALA A 4 -5.60 15.51 4.14
CA ALA A 4 -5.79 15.11 5.53
C ALA A 4 -4.71 15.63 6.48
N PHE A 5 -3.45 15.64 6.06
CA PHE A 5 -2.28 15.72 6.94
C PHE A 5 -1.47 17.01 6.82
N ALA A 6 -1.61 17.76 5.72
CA ALA A 6 -0.84 18.99 5.55
C ALA A 6 -1.27 20.08 6.54
N PRO A 7 -0.31 20.86 7.09
CA PRO A 7 -0.60 21.98 7.96
C PRO A 7 -1.57 22.99 7.31
N LYS A 8 -2.43 23.59 8.14
CA LYS A 8 -3.44 24.58 7.71
C LYS A 8 -3.56 25.78 8.64
N ASP A 9 -2.58 25.96 9.50
CA ASP A 9 -2.63 26.96 10.57
C ASP A 9 -2.46 28.37 10.03
N THR A 10 -1.58 28.55 9.05
CA THR A 10 -1.35 29.85 8.42
C THR A 10 -2.11 30.02 7.09
N ARG A 11 -2.39 31.26 6.70
CA ARG A 11 -3.01 31.60 5.39
C ARG A 11 -2.15 31.07 4.22
N ARG A 12 -0.81 31.11 4.36
CA ARG A 12 0.14 30.62 3.35
C ARG A 12 0.04 29.10 3.19
N GLU A 13 -0.03 28.35 4.29
CA GLU A 13 -0.16 26.90 4.31
C GLU A 13 -1.50 26.46 3.70
N ARG A 14 -2.60 27.12 4.07
CA ARG A 14 -3.93 26.87 3.47
C ARG A 14 -3.91 27.07 1.97
N LYS A 15 -3.31 28.17 1.45
CA LYS A 15 -3.18 28.42 0.01
C LYS A 15 -2.32 27.35 -0.66
N LYS A 16 -1.16 26.98 -0.07
CA LYS A 16 -0.30 25.91 -0.60
C LYS A 16 -1.04 24.57 -0.67
N ARG A 17 -1.75 24.23 0.41
CA ARG A 17 -2.56 23.00 0.49
C ARG A 17 -3.59 22.94 -0.64
N TRP A 18 -4.40 23.97 -0.83
CA TRP A 18 -5.41 24.00 -1.88
C TRP A 18 -4.80 23.93 -3.29
N ARG A 19 -3.69 24.63 -3.55
CA ARG A 19 -2.98 24.51 -4.84
C ARG A 19 -2.55 23.08 -5.12
N MET A 20 -2.00 22.39 -4.12
CA MET A 20 -1.56 21.01 -4.28
C MET A 20 -2.73 20.04 -4.45
N ILE A 21 -3.85 20.26 -3.73
CA ILE A 21 -5.06 19.45 -3.92
C ILE A 21 -5.58 19.62 -5.35
N LEU A 22 -5.71 20.85 -5.83
CA LEU A 22 -6.16 21.13 -7.20
C LEU A 22 -5.25 20.49 -8.25
N LEU A 23 -3.93 20.62 -8.07
CA LEU A 23 -2.94 20.01 -8.96
C LEU A 23 -3.06 18.48 -8.98
N CYS A 24 -3.12 17.85 -7.81
CA CYS A 24 -3.30 16.40 -7.72
C CYS A 24 -4.63 15.94 -8.31
N THR A 25 -5.72 16.68 -8.07
CA THR A 25 -7.04 16.39 -8.65
C THR A 25 -7.01 16.50 -10.17
N PHE A 26 -6.35 17.52 -10.71
CA PHE A 26 -6.18 17.68 -12.16
C PHE A 26 -5.48 16.46 -12.76
N PHE A 27 -4.30 16.07 -12.24
CA PHE A 27 -3.58 14.90 -12.75
C PHE A 27 -4.35 13.59 -12.53
N PHE A 28 -5.09 13.48 -11.43
CA PHE A 28 -5.97 12.34 -11.19
C PHE A 28 -7.06 12.22 -12.26
N LEU A 29 -7.71 13.34 -12.60
CA LEU A 29 -8.75 13.37 -13.63
C LEU A 29 -8.18 13.11 -15.03
N VAL A 30 -7.01 13.67 -15.35
CA VAL A 30 -6.33 13.42 -16.64
C VAL A 30 -5.89 11.97 -16.75
N GLY A 31 -5.38 11.36 -15.67
CA GLY A 31 -4.93 9.98 -15.65
C GLY A 31 -6.06 8.95 -15.73
N MET A 32 -7.29 9.30 -15.34
CA MET A 32 -8.55 8.53 -15.41
C MET A 32 -8.44 7.02 -15.21
N LYS A 33 -7.51 6.55 -14.39
CA LYS A 33 -7.50 5.14 -13.98
C LYS A 33 -8.69 4.88 -13.06
N ARG A 34 -9.70 4.15 -13.54
CA ARG A 34 -10.93 3.82 -12.79
C ARG A 34 -10.63 3.19 -11.43
N ILE A 35 -9.57 2.38 -11.35
CA ILE A 35 -9.12 1.73 -10.11
C ILE A 35 -8.64 2.73 -9.04
N ALA A 36 -8.22 3.92 -9.42
CA ALA A 36 -7.79 4.94 -8.47
C ALA A 36 -8.97 5.56 -7.69
N ILE A 37 -10.21 5.47 -8.18
CA ILE A 37 -11.40 6.01 -7.50
C ILE A 37 -11.62 5.31 -6.14
N PRO A 38 -11.75 3.97 -6.05
CA PRO A 38 -11.89 3.30 -4.75
C PRO A 38 -10.69 3.53 -3.84
N ALA A 39 -9.48 3.68 -4.39
CA ALA A 39 -8.30 3.99 -3.60
C ALA A 39 -8.38 5.38 -2.95
N VAL A 40 -8.85 6.40 -3.67
CA VAL A 40 -9.09 7.74 -3.11
C VAL A 40 -10.20 7.71 -2.08
N VAL A 41 -11.30 6.98 -2.31
CA VAL A 41 -12.38 6.81 -1.34
C VAL A 41 -11.85 6.20 -0.05
N LEU A 42 -11.06 5.14 -0.14
CA LEU A 42 -10.43 4.51 1.03
C LEU A 42 -9.54 5.50 1.79
N PHE A 43 -8.75 6.31 1.08
CA PHE A 43 -7.94 7.36 1.68
C PHE A 43 -8.79 8.41 2.42
N VAL A 44 -9.92 8.83 1.84
CA VAL A 44 -10.84 9.77 2.46
C VAL A 44 -11.44 9.17 3.72
N VAL A 45 -11.89 7.92 3.69
CA VAL A 45 -12.41 7.20 4.87
C VAL A 45 -11.38 7.21 6.00
N HIS A 46 -10.11 6.88 5.71
CA HIS A 46 -9.04 6.94 6.71
C HIS A 46 -8.89 8.32 7.33
N SER A 47 -9.11 9.39 6.57
CA SER A 47 -8.96 10.75 7.07
C SER A 47 -10.00 11.12 8.14
N PHE A 48 -11.15 10.44 8.19
CA PHE A 48 -12.14 10.65 9.26
C PHE A 48 -11.67 10.13 10.61
N PHE A 49 -10.90 9.03 10.63
CA PHE A 49 -10.37 8.45 11.86
C PHE A 49 -9.26 9.30 12.49
N TRP A 50 -8.70 10.24 11.73
CA TRP A 50 -7.73 11.21 12.24
C TRP A 50 -8.20 11.99 13.48
N LYS A 51 -9.49 12.28 13.56
CA LYS A 51 -10.05 13.06 14.67
C LYS A 51 -10.13 12.29 15.97
N ASN A 52 -10.21 10.95 15.93
CA ASN A 52 -10.45 10.12 17.12
C ASN A 52 -9.24 9.22 17.44
N LYS A 53 -8.21 9.81 18.07
CA LYS A 53 -6.94 9.14 18.38
C LYS A 53 -7.07 7.94 19.35
N LYS A 54 -8.14 7.89 20.16
CA LYS A 54 -8.32 6.88 21.21
C LYS A 54 -8.52 5.47 20.65
N PHE A 55 -9.17 5.35 19.52
CA PHE A 55 -9.46 4.06 18.86
C PHE A 55 -8.55 3.74 17.68
N LEU A 56 -7.56 4.58 17.43
CA LEU A 56 -6.74 4.43 16.21
C LEU A 56 -5.95 3.12 16.17
N LYS A 57 -5.25 2.78 17.25
CA LYS A 57 -4.41 1.57 17.26
C LYS A 57 -5.23 0.28 17.05
N PRO A 58 -6.32 0.01 17.79
CA PRO A 58 -7.15 -1.17 17.54
C PRO A 58 -7.79 -1.14 16.15
N PHE A 59 -8.17 0.03 15.64
CA PHE A 59 -8.67 0.18 14.28
C PHE A 59 -7.64 -0.24 13.22
N LEU A 60 -6.39 0.22 13.32
CA LEU A 60 -5.32 -0.13 12.37
C LEU A 60 -5.00 -1.63 12.40
N ILE A 61 -5.00 -2.24 13.60
CA ILE A 61 -4.78 -3.69 13.74
C ILE A 61 -5.93 -4.46 13.09
N LEU A 62 -7.17 -4.11 13.41
CA LEU A 62 -8.35 -4.76 12.83
C LEU A 62 -8.36 -4.65 11.30
N GLN A 63 -8.08 -3.46 10.79
CA GLN A 63 -7.99 -3.22 9.35
C GLN A 63 -6.89 -4.05 8.71
N GLY A 64 -5.72 -4.15 9.33
CA GLY A 64 -4.62 -4.99 8.85
C GLY A 64 -5.01 -6.47 8.78
N LEU A 65 -5.66 -6.98 9.84
CA LEU A 65 -6.15 -8.35 9.87
C LEU A 65 -7.22 -8.60 8.80
N LEU A 66 -8.12 -7.63 8.56
CA LEU A 66 -9.11 -7.73 7.48
C LEU A 66 -8.47 -7.77 6.10
N TRP A 67 -7.39 -7.00 5.86
CA TRP A 67 -6.64 -7.07 4.61
C TRP A 67 -5.98 -8.45 4.43
N VAL A 68 -5.32 -8.98 5.47
CA VAL A 68 -4.71 -10.30 5.41
C VAL A 68 -5.76 -11.37 5.11
N ALA A 69 -6.89 -11.36 5.83
CA ALA A 69 -7.99 -12.29 5.57
C ALA A 69 -8.53 -12.15 4.13
N PHE A 70 -8.71 -10.93 3.65
CA PHE A 70 -9.14 -10.66 2.28
C PHE A 70 -8.16 -11.24 1.25
N PHE A 71 -6.85 -11.14 1.45
CA PHE A 71 -5.87 -11.71 0.53
C PHE A 71 -5.96 -13.22 0.43
N PHE A 72 -6.14 -13.91 1.56
CA PHE A 72 -6.33 -15.37 1.53
C PHE A 72 -7.64 -15.75 0.84
N LEU A 73 -8.73 -15.05 1.11
CA LEU A 73 -10.00 -15.28 0.42
C LEU A 73 -9.89 -15.00 -1.09
N TYR A 74 -9.14 -13.96 -1.45
CA TYR A 74 -8.91 -13.61 -2.84
C TYR A 74 -8.11 -14.69 -3.59
N VAL A 75 -6.98 -15.14 -3.03
CA VAL A 75 -6.15 -16.21 -3.60
C VAL A 75 -6.96 -17.50 -3.74
N TYR A 76 -7.72 -17.87 -2.71
CA TYR A 76 -8.64 -19.01 -2.77
C TYR A 76 -9.71 -18.83 -3.86
N GLY A 77 -10.33 -17.67 -3.93
CA GLY A 77 -11.36 -17.34 -4.92
C GLY A 77 -10.84 -17.32 -6.37
N VAL A 78 -9.56 -16.96 -6.60
CA VAL A 78 -8.94 -17.11 -7.92
C VAL A 78 -8.79 -18.58 -8.27
N ARG A 79 -8.27 -19.39 -7.35
CA ARG A 79 -8.10 -20.85 -7.58
C ARG A 79 -9.42 -21.56 -7.91
N THR A 80 -10.50 -21.20 -7.24
CA THR A 80 -11.82 -21.81 -7.43
C THR A 80 -12.64 -21.18 -8.57
N GLY A 81 -12.13 -20.09 -9.19
CA GLY A 81 -12.84 -19.34 -10.23
C GLY A 81 -13.96 -18.42 -9.71
N GLU A 82 -14.16 -18.33 -8.39
CA GLU A 82 -15.21 -17.48 -7.80
C GLU A 82 -14.95 -15.99 -8.04
N VAL A 83 -13.67 -15.54 -8.09
CA VAL A 83 -13.33 -14.15 -8.42
C VAL A 83 -13.83 -13.80 -9.82
N SER A 84 -13.58 -14.64 -10.82
CA SER A 84 -14.04 -14.43 -12.20
C SER A 84 -15.58 -14.40 -12.28
N LYS A 85 -16.26 -15.27 -11.54
CA LYS A 85 -17.73 -15.26 -11.49
C LYS A 85 -18.28 -13.96 -10.90
N ILE A 86 -17.70 -13.48 -9.79
CA ILE A 86 -18.11 -12.21 -9.16
C ILE A 86 -17.87 -11.04 -10.11
N MET A 87 -16.70 -10.96 -10.76
CA MET A 87 -16.38 -9.90 -11.71
C MET A 87 -17.37 -9.86 -12.88
N ASN A 88 -17.70 -11.03 -13.43
CA ASN A 88 -18.70 -11.15 -14.50
C ASN A 88 -20.11 -10.73 -14.03
N MET A 89 -20.53 -11.10 -12.80
CA MET A 89 -21.82 -10.69 -12.24
C MET A 89 -21.95 -9.16 -12.07
N VAL A 90 -20.86 -8.47 -11.74
CA VAL A 90 -20.85 -7.01 -11.61
C VAL A 90 -20.51 -6.29 -12.91
N GLY A 91 -20.37 -7.01 -14.03
CA GLY A 91 -20.12 -6.46 -15.36
C GLY A 91 -18.71 -5.87 -15.52
N ILE A 92 -17.72 -6.33 -14.77
CA ILE A 92 -16.33 -5.92 -14.89
C ILE A 92 -15.63 -6.77 -15.95
N ASP A 93 -15.26 -6.16 -17.06
CA ASP A 93 -14.44 -6.79 -18.10
C ASP A 93 -13.00 -6.94 -17.60
N MET A 94 -12.56 -8.18 -17.45
CA MET A 94 -11.21 -8.54 -17.00
C MET A 94 -10.15 -8.47 -18.12
N MET A 95 -10.55 -8.19 -19.36
CA MET A 95 -9.65 -8.08 -20.52
C MET A 95 -8.74 -9.31 -20.71
N GLY A 96 -9.26 -10.53 -20.45
CA GLY A 96 -8.52 -11.78 -20.55
C GLY A 96 -7.57 -12.09 -19.38
N ARG A 97 -7.51 -11.24 -18.35
CA ARG A 97 -6.67 -11.49 -17.16
C ARG A 97 -7.17 -12.68 -16.34
N ASP A 98 -8.47 -12.89 -16.30
CA ASP A 98 -9.11 -14.02 -15.65
C ASP A 98 -8.61 -15.36 -16.21
N TYR A 99 -8.40 -15.45 -17.52
CA TYR A 99 -7.81 -16.63 -18.15
C TYR A 99 -6.37 -16.88 -17.65
N LEU A 100 -5.51 -15.85 -17.62
CA LEU A 100 -4.15 -15.99 -17.08
C LEU A 100 -4.16 -16.38 -15.59
N TRP A 101 -5.05 -15.79 -14.80
CA TRP A 101 -5.15 -16.10 -13.37
C TRP A 101 -5.63 -17.53 -13.13
N GLN A 102 -6.54 -18.04 -13.96
CA GLN A 102 -6.96 -19.43 -13.91
C GLN A 102 -5.84 -20.39 -14.26
N LEU A 103 -5.06 -20.11 -15.33
CA LEU A 103 -3.88 -20.90 -15.68
C LEU A 103 -2.87 -20.95 -14.53
N VAL A 104 -2.55 -19.78 -13.93
CA VAL A 104 -1.68 -19.73 -12.75
C VAL A 104 -2.33 -20.45 -11.56
N GLY A 105 -3.66 -20.44 -11.46
CA GLY A 105 -4.42 -21.18 -10.44
C GLY A 105 -4.09 -22.67 -10.37
N GLU A 106 -3.68 -23.28 -11.47
CA GLU A 106 -3.30 -24.70 -11.53
C GLU A 106 -1.87 -24.96 -10.97
N HIS A 107 -1.07 -23.91 -10.82
CA HIS A 107 0.33 -23.97 -10.40
C HIS A 107 0.55 -23.80 -8.90
N TYR A 108 -0.50 -23.65 -8.10
CA TYR A 108 -0.33 -23.58 -6.65
C TYR A 108 -1.39 -24.37 -5.91
N ASP A 109 -1.06 -24.79 -4.72
CA ASP A 109 -2.01 -25.42 -3.81
C ASP A 109 -2.36 -24.47 -2.67
N PHE A 110 -3.66 -24.36 -2.35
CA PHE A 110 -4.12 -23.54 -1.23
C PHE A 110 -4.09 -24.35 0.06
N SER A 111 -2.87 -24.60 0.53
CA SER A 111 -2.62 -25.37 1.75
C SER A 111 -1.52 -24.71 2.59
N ILE A 112 -1.52 -24.96 3.90
CA ILE A 112 -0.50 -24.48 4.83
C ILE A 112 0.89 -25.00 4.46
N GLY A 113 0.97 -26.18 3.86
CA GLY A 113 2.21 -26.83 3.42
C GLY A 113 2.76 -26.32 2.09
N TYR A 114 2.03 -25.45 1.40
CA TYR A 114 2.50 -24.89 0.13
C TYR A 114 3.65 -23.90 0.34
N MET A 115 4.84 -24.25 -0.15
CA MET A 115 6.09 -23.50 0.08
C MET A 115 6.43 -22.49 -1.03
N GLY A 116 5.64 -22.43 -2.10
CA GLY A 116 5.89 -21.58 -3.26
C GLY A 116 6.92 -22.16 -4.25
N HIS A 117 7.04 -21.51 -5.39
CA HIS A 117 7.94 -21.93 -6.47
C HIS A 117 9.23 -21.12 -6.56
N GLY A 118 9.38 -20.07 -5.75
CA GLY A 118 10.49 -19.11 -5.82
C GLY A 118 10.18 -17.90 -6.68
N PHE A 119 11.03 -16.87 -6.52
CA PHE A 119 10.88 -15.60 -7.22
C PHE A 119 10.99 -15.76 -8.74
N GLU A 120 10.29 -14.89 -9.48
CA GLU A 120 10.22 -14.86 -10.94
C GLU A 120 9.55 -16.10 -11.59
N TYR A 121 9.02 -17.03 -10.78
CA TYR A 121 8.36 -18.21 -11.31
C TYR A 121 7.16 -17.85 -12.20
N VAL A 122 6.29 -16.96 -11.74
CA VAL A 122 5.10 -16.54 -12.50
C VAL A 122 5.48 -15.90 -13.83
N ASP A 123 6.50 -15.06 -13.86
CA ASP A 123 6.96 -14.43 -15.09
C ASP A 123 7.54 -15.47 -16.05
N SER A 124 8.27 -16.46 -15.54
CA SER A 124 8.86 -17.54 -16.35
C SER A 124 7.80 -18.44 -16.99
N ILE A 125 6.74 -18.81 -16.23
CA ILE A 125 5.67 -19.65 -16.80
C ILE A 125 4.84 -18.89 -17.83
N VAL A 126 4.55 -17.60 -17.61
CA VAL A 126 3.86 -16.75 -18.60
C VAL A 126 4.70 -16.64 -19.89
N ALA A 127 6.01 -16.44 -19.77
CA ALA A 127 6.92 -16.43 -20.92
C ALA A 127 6.92 -17.78 -21.67
N ASN A 128 6.89 -18.91 -20.95
CA ASN A 128 6.81 -20.23 -21.53
C ASN A 128 5.48 -20.47 -22.25
N TRP A 129 4.35 -20.00 -21.70
CA TRP A 129 3.05 -20.09 -22.36
C TRP A 129 3.00 -19.27 -23.66
N TYR A 130 3.64 -18.11 -23.67
CA TYR A 130 3.77 -17.33 -24.88
C TYR A 130 4.63 -18.04 -25.93
N SER A 131 5.80 -18.57 -25.55
CA SER A 131 6.70 -19.26 -26.48
C SER A 131 6.10 -20.57 -27.03
N SER A 132 5.25 -21.25 -26.28
CA SER A 132 4.53 -22.46 -26.71
C SER A 132 3.25 -22.17 -27.50
N GLY A 133 2.87 -20.90 -27.67
CA GLY A 133 1.66 -20.51 -28.38
C GLY A 133 0.35 -20.72 -27.59
N LEU A 134 0.44 -21.02 -26.29
CA LEU A 134 -0.75 -21.13 -25.42
C LEU A 134 -1.44 -19.78 -25.22
N ILE A 135 -0.66 -18.70 -25.17
CA ILE A 135 -1.15 -17.32 -25.14
C ILE A 135 -0.58 -16.53 -26.33
N ASN A 136 -1.40 -15.62 -26.88
CA ASN A 136 -1.05 -14.92 -28.12
C ASN A 136 -0.11 -13.71 -27.90
N HIS A 137 0.02 -13.23 -26.67
CA HIS A 137 0.85 -12.08 -26.30
C HIS A 137 1.51 -12.29 -24.95
N PRO A 138 2.73 -11.76 -24.71
CA PRO A 138 3.41 -11.82 -23.41
C PRO A 138 2.77 -10.77 -22.47
N TYR A 139 1.54 -11.05 -22.01
CA TYR A 139 0.86 -10.15 -21.11
C TYR A 139 1.57 -10.07 -19.76
N PRO A 140 1.76 -8.86 -19.20
CA PRO A 140 2.13 -8.74 -17.80
C PRO A 140 1.04 -9.39 -16.93
N PHE A 141 1.44 -10.06 -15.86
CA PHE A 141 0.51 -10.87 -15.05
C PHE A 141 -0.58 -10.03 -14.34
N HIS A 142 -0.32 -8.75 -14.04
CA HIS A 142 -1.28 -7.79 -13.48
C HIS A 142 -2.01 -8.25 -12.21
N ASN A 143 -1.35 -9.02 -11.35
CA ASN A 143 -1.89 -9.49 -10.08
C ASN A 143 -0.76 -9.78 -9.10
N ASP A 144 -0.29 -8.75 -8.42
CA ASP A 144 0.84 -8.87 -7.51
C ASP A 144 0.52 -9.72 -6.26
N ILE A 145 -0.73 -9.70 -5.78
CA ILE A 145 -1.15 -10.50 -4.62
C ILE A 145 -1.01 -11.99 -4.92
N LEU A 146 -1.54 -12.41 -6.08
CA LEU A 146 -1.47 -13.81 -6.50
C LEU A 146 -0.03 -14.23 -6.79
N LYS A 147 0.75 -13.36 -7.46
CA LYS A 147 2.16 -13.59 -7.73
C LYS A 147 2.95 -13.84 -6.45
N VAL A 148 2.79 -12.99 -5.44
CA VAL A 148 3.47 -13.16 -4.14
C VAL A 148 3.09 -14.49 -3.49
N PHE A 149 1.81 -14.89 -3.54
CA PHE A 149 1.40 -16.18 -2.97
C PHE A 149 2.03 -17.37 -3.72
N VAL A 150 1.98 -17.36 -5.05
CA VAL A 150 2.53 -18.44 -5.88
C VAL A 150 4.03 -18.59 -5.70
N GLU A 151 4.75 -17.48 -5.61
CA GLU A 151 6.21 -17.48 -5.52
C GLU A 151 6.73 -17.73 -4.11
N MET A 152 6.10 -17.16 -3.08
CA MET A 152 6.57 -17.26 -1.69
C MET A 152 5.88 -18.36 -0.87
N GLY A 153 4.80 -18.95 -1.38
CA GLY A 153 4.02 -19.95 -0.66
C GLY A 153 3.24 -19.39 0.52
N PHE A 154 2.55 -20.28 1.23
CA PHE A 154 1.71 -19.91 2.38
C PHE A 154 2.50 -19.20 3.49
N PRO A 155 3.63 -19.74 4.00
CA PRO A 155 4.35 -19.10 5.09
C PRO A 155 4.97 -17.75 4.67
N GLY A 156 5.52 -17.66 3.46
CA GLY A 156 6.08 -16.42 2.94
C GLY A 156 4.99 -15.34 2.76
N PHE A 157 3.82 -15.73 2.30
CA PHE A 157 2.68 -14.82 2.12
C PHE A 157 2.11 -14.31 3.47
N VAL A 158 2.03 -15.17 4.50
CA VAL A 158 1.70 -14.76 5.87
C VAL A 158 2.71 -13.74 6.40
N LEU A 159 3.99 -14.02 6.21
CA LEU A 159 5.05 -13.13 6.67
C LEU A 159 5.00 -11.78 5.94
N TRP A 160 4.91 -11.79 4.61
CA TRP A 160 4.81 -10.60 3.77
C TRP A 160 3.61 -9.73 4.14
N SER A 161 2.40 -10.32 4.19
CA SER A 161 1.17 -9.59 4.50
C SER A 161 1.12 -9.15 5.96
N GLY A 162 1.54 -10.00 6.90
CA GLY A 162 1.60 -9.70 8.32
C GLY A 162 2.54 -8.55 8.65
N ILE A 163 3.75 -8.53 8.06
CA ILE A 163 4.71 -7.43 8.25
C ILE A 163 4.11 -6.12 7.74
N GLN A 164 3.56 -6.09 6.54
CA GLN A 164 3.09 -4.85 5.94
C GLN A 164 1.81 -4.32 6.59
N TYR A 165 0.83 -5.19 6.82
CA TYR A 165 -0.53 -4.78 7.18
C TYR A 165 -0.82 -4.82 8.68
N VAL A 166 -0.06 -5.58 9.46
CA VAL A 166 -0.26 -5.68 10.93
C VAL A 166 0.92 -5.08 11.68
N ILE A 167 2.14 -5.56 11.43
CA ILE A 167 3.32 -5.11 12.18
C ILE A 167 3.69 -3.67 11.81
N GLY A 168 3.67 -3.31 10.54
CA GLY A 168 4.02 -1.98 10.06
C GLY A 168 3.20 -0.86 10.70
N PRO A 169 1.85 -0.92 10.72
CA PRO A 169 1.04 0.08 11.39
C PRO A 169 1.34 0.20 12.89
N ILE A 170 1.55 -0.94 13.58
CA ILE A 170 1.91 -0.95 15.01
C ILE A 170 3.28 -0.26 15.21
N PHE A 171 4.25 -0.59 14.35
CA PHE A 171 5.57 0.03 14.37
C PHE A 171 5.46 1.55 14.26
N TRP A 172 4.72 2.07 13.29
CA TRP A 172 4.57 3.51 13.08
C TRP A 172 3.84 4.21 14.22
N THR A 173 2.85 3.56 14.86
CA THR A 173 2.20 4.14 16.05
C THR A 173 3.12 4.22 17.25
N LYS A 174 4.11 3.32 17.36
CA LYS A 174 5.03 3.24 18.48
C LYS A 174 6.25 4.14 18.31
N TYR A 175 6.83 4.18 17.11
CA TYR A 175 8.14 4.82 16.87
C TYR A 175 8.05 6.18 16.16
N ALA A 176 6.92 6.52 15.56
CA ALA A 176 6.69 7.84 14.99
C ALA A 176 5.51 8.52 15.68
N ASP A 177 4.34 8.50 15.04
CA ASP A 177 3.11 9.09 15.57
C ASP A 177 1.87 8.48 14.89
N ASN A 178 0.71 8.74 15.49
CA ASN A 178 -0.55 8.23 14.98
C ASN A 178 -0.87 8.71 13.55
N ASN A 179 -0.40 9.89 13.19
CA ASN A 179 -0.69 10.49 11.90
C ASN A 179 0.11 9.80 10.80
N THR A 180 1.38 9.51 11.09
CA THR A 180 2.25 8.74 10.19
C THR A 180 1.74 7.32 10.02
N ALA A 181 1.24 6.68 11.08
CA ALA A 181 0.62 5.36 11.00
C ALA A 181 -0.66 5.35 10.14
N LEU A 182 -1.52 6.36 10.25
CA LEU A 182 -2.70 6.52 9.40
C LEU A 182 -2.32 6.74 7.93
N LEU A 183 -1.33 7.59 7.68
CA LEU A 183 -0.83 7.83 6.33
C LEU A 183 -0.26 6.55 5.72
N TYR A 184 0.49 5.78 6.50
CA TYR A 184 1.01 4.48 6.09
C TYR A 184 -0.11 3.52 5.69
N MET A 185 -1.17 3.40 6.51
CA MET A 185 -2.29 2.52 6.19
C MET A 185 -3.13 2.99 5.01
N ALA A 186 -3.30 4.30 4.85
CA ALA A 186 -3.98 4.86 3.69
C ALA A 186 -3.20 4.58 2.39
N ASP A 187 -1.88 4.70 2.44
CA ASP A 187 -1.00 4.36 1.33
C ASP A 187 -1.02 2.86 1.02
N LEU A 188 -0.96 2.00 2.05
CA LEU A 188 -1.13 0.56 1.87
C LEU A 188 -2.47 0.20 1.22
N GLY A 189 -3.56 0.83 1.65
CA GLY A 189 -4.88 0.62 1.04
C GLY A 189 -4.89 0.99 -0.45
N TYR A 190 -4.26 2.11 -0.81
CA TYR A 190 -4.08 2.48 -2.21
C TYR A 190 -3.27 1.43 -2.98
N MET A 191 -2.13 1.02 -2.44
CA MET A 191 -1.26 -0.01 -3.06
C MET A 191 -1.99 -1.34 -3.21
N THR A 192 -2.76 -1.76 -2.20
CA THR A 192 -3.54 -3.01 -2.25
C THR A 192 -4.49 -3.04 -3.44
N ILE A 193 -5.21 -1.95 -3.67
CA ILE A 193 -6.15 -1.87 -4.80
C ILE A 193 -5.39 -1.98 -6.12
N THR A 194 -4.21 -1.37 -6.22
CA THR A 194 -3.39 -1.46 -7.44
C THR A 194 -2.75 -2.84 -7.60
N TYR A 195 -2.37 -3.52 -6.52
CA TYR A 195 -1.83 -4.90 -6.56
C TYR A 195 -2.83 -5.94 -7.11
N LEU A 196 -4.13 -5.68 -6.98
CA LEU A 196 -5.16 -6.57 -7.50
C LEU A 196 -5.34 -6.51 -9.01
N THR A 197 -4.93 -5.40 -9.65
CA THR A 197 -5.32 -5.11 -11.03
C THR A 197 -4.21 -4.56 -11.92
N ASP A 198 -3.03 -4.32 -11.35
CA ASP A 198 -1.90 -3.74 -12.08
C ASP A 198 -0.58 -4.34 -11.57
N ASN A 199 0.50 -4.21 -12.35
CA ASN A 199 1.86 -4.59 -11.94
C ASN A 199 2.50 -3.46 -11.12
N THR A 200 1.91 -3.09 -10.01
CA THR A 200 2.44 -1.99 -9.19
C THR A 200 3.73 -2.38 -8.49
N ALA A 201 3.90 -3.66 -8.16
CA ALA A 201 5.14 -4.18 -7.62
C ALA A 201 6.29 -4.16 -8.64
N PHE A 202 5.99 -4.20 -9.95
CA PHE A 202 7.00 -3.99 -10.98
C PHE A 202 7.61 -2.59 -10.94
N TYR A 203 6.81 -1.58 -10.54
CA TYR A 203 7.27 -0.21 -10.28
C TYR A 203 7.69 0.01 -8.82
N PHE A 204 7.96 -1.06 -8.10
CA PHE A 204 8.24 -1.11 -6.67
C PHE A 204 9.26 -0.06 -6.21
N TRP A 205 10.36 0.11 -6.93
CA TRP A 205 11.41 1.06 -6.54
C TRP A 205 10.92 2.51 -6.51
N SER A 206 10.18 2.94 -7.51
CA SER A 206 9.65 4.31 -7.55
C SER A 206 8.55 4.54 -6.52
N THR A 207 7.63 3.59 -6.37
CA THR A 207 6.54 3.69 -5.39
C THR A 207 7.04 3.60 -3.96
N MET A 208 8.01 2.70 -3.67
CA MET A 208 8.63 2.60 -2.36
C MET A 208 9.49 3.82 -2.02
N ALA A 209 10.24 4.36 -2.97
CA ALA A 209 11.01 5.59 -2.75
C ALA A 209 10.09 6.77 -2.41
N LEU A 210 9.02 6.96 -3.17
CA LEU A 210 8.01 7.99 -2.90
C LEU A 210 7.35 7.80 -1.53
N ARG A 211 7.01 6.57 -1.17
CA ARG A 211 6.44 6.21 0.13
C ARG A 211 7.38 6.55 1.27
N ILE A 212 8.65 6.15 1.19
CA ILE A 212 9.66 6.46 2.21
C ILE A 212 9.82 7.97 2.35
N ILE A 213 9.90 8.71 1.25
CA ILE A 213 10.01 10.18 1.25
C ILE A 213 8.80 10.81 1.94
N VAL A 214 7.57 10.39 1.58
CA VAL A 214 6.34 10.95 2.15
C VAL A 214 6.22 10.64 3.64
N LEU A 215 6.53 9.41 4.07
CA LEU A 215 6.49 9.00 5.47
C LEU A 215 7.55 9.74 6.31
N SER A 216 8.78 9.82 5.81
CA SER A 216 9.86 10.55 6.48
C SER A 216 9.56 12.05 6.60
N TYR A 217 8.95 12.63 5.58
CA TYR A 217 8.52 14.03 5.63
C TYR A 217 7.39 14.24 6.64
N ALA A 218 6.42 13.33 6.71
CA ALA A 218 5.33 13.39 7.68
C ALA A 218 5.87 13.26 9.11
N GLU A 219 6.73 12.27 9.36
CA GLU A 219 7.38 12.05 10.66
C GLU A 219 8.13 13.29 11.12
N LYS A 220 9.01 13.86 10.28
CA LYS A 220 9.79 15.04 10.61
C LYS A 220 8.92 16.24 11.00
N ARG A 221 7.75 16.37 10.40
CA ARG A 221 6.81 17.46 10.69
C ARG A 221 6.04 17.30 12.00
N HIS A 222 5.87 16.06 12.45
CA HIS A 222 5.12 15.76 13.67
C HIS A 222 6.02 15.54 14.89
N GLN A 223 7.34 15.47 14.69
CA GLN A 223 8.26 15.47 15.84
C GLN A 223 8.14 16.80 16.58
N PRO A 224 8.01 16.76 17.92
CA PRO A 224 8.13 17.98 18.72
C PRO A 224 9.50 18.61 18.43
N PRO A 225 9.62 19.95 18.46
CA PRO A 225 10.91 20.60 18.30
C PRO A 225 11.88 19.94 19.28
N LYS A 226 13.03 19.50 18.78
CA LYS A 226 14.08 18.95 19.64
C LYS A 226 14.28 19.95 20.77
N LYS A 227 14.02 19.54 22.03
CA LYS A 227 14.40 20.35 23.17
C LYS A 227 15.86 20.70 22.95
N GLU A 228 16.16 21.98 22.81
CA GLU A 228 17.54 22.41 22.79
C GLU A 228 18.19 21.79 24.03
N ILE A 229 19.13 20.89 23.79
CA ILE A 229 19.90 20.32 24.88
C ILE A 229 20.61 21.54 25.45
N TRP A 230 20.18 21.95 26.67
CA TRP A 230 20.79 23.04 27.38
C TRP A 230 22.32 22.81 27.37
N LYS A 231 23.01 23.57 26.58
CA LYS A 231 24.49 23.59 26.61
C LYS A 231 24.86 24.48 27.76
N PRO A 232 25.52 23.97 28.78
CA PRO A 232 26.06 24.86 29.83
C PRO A 232 26.84 25.96 29.16
N LYS A 233 26.53 27.22 29.53
CA LYS A 233 27.29 28.38 29.03
C LYS A 233 28.76 28.12 29.23
N SER A 234 29.57 28.38 28.24
CA SER A 234 31.00 28.25 28.35
C SER A 234 31.50 29.18 29.44
N ARG A 235 32.62 28.85 30.07
CA ARG A 235 33.24 29.72 31.10
C ARG A 235 33.51 31.15 30.60
N ALA A 236 33.76 31.33 29.31
CA ALA A 236 33.92 32.62 28.69
C ALA A 236 32.63 33.46 28.66
N GLU A 237 31.47 32.86 28.37
CA GLU A 237 30.17 33.51 28.36
C GLU A 237 29.65 33.87 29.75
N MET A 238 30.18 33.22 30.81
CA MET A 238 29.89 33.59 32.19
C MET A 238 30.77 34.73 32.71
N GLN A 239 31.96 34.97 32.11
CA GLN A 239 32.84 36.05 32.50
C GLN A 239 32.49 37.40 31.86
N GLU A 240 31.76 37.43 30.76
CA GLU A 240 31.29 38.68 30.14
C GLU A 240 30.07 39.32 30.86
N GLN A 241 29.51 38.66 31.87
CA GLN A 241 28.37 39.16 32.63
C GLN A 241 28.71 39.69 34.05
N ILE A 242 30.03 39.76 34.39
CA ILE A 242 30.58 40.38 35.59
C ILE A 242 31.29 41.68 35.20
#